data_3cc909b0e7570582de0398db6851a7b2
#
_entry.id   3cc909b0e7570582de0398db6851a7b2
#
_cell.length_a   1.000
_cell.length_b   1.000
_cell.length_c   1.000
_cell.angle_alpha   90.00
_cell.angle_beta   90.00
_cell.angle_gamma   90.00
#
_symmetry.space_group_name_H-M   'P 1'
#
loop_
_entity.id
_entity.type
_entity.pdbx_description
1 polymer ?
#
loop_
_entity_poly.entity_id
_entity_poly.type
_entity_poly.pdbx_seq_one_letter_code
_entity_poly.pdbx_strand_id
1 'polypeptide(L)'
;MKNILFFGNSLTAGYGLRNAHIESYPARIEQKVNAEHLDYSVINAGLSGDTSSGGLNRINYWISQSIDVFVLELGINDIIRRIPPQNTQRNLQGIIDKVKAKYPHVKMALMGMQLPGIIPSPFASQFNGIYPTLANANQMVLVRFFLEGVAGKAHLNLPDGLHPNAEGYKVIADKVWPAIRGLLVV
;
A
#
# COMPACT_ATOMS: atom_id res chain seq x y z
N MET A 1 -17.52 0.95 -15.35
CA MET A 1 -16.26 1.44 -14.74
C MET A 1 -15.84 0.50 -13.64
N LYS A 2 -14.63 -0.03 -13.66
CA LYS A 2 -14.04 -0.92 -12.67
C LYS A 2 -13.41 -0.10 -11.53
N ASN A 3 -13.24 -0.69 -10.35
CA ASN A 3 -12.73 0.03 -9.18
C ASN A 3 -11.38 -0.51 -8.72
N ILE A 4 -10.44 0.41 -8.46
CA ILE A 4 -9.17 0.15 -7.78
C ILE A 4 -9.28 0.69 -6.36
N LEU A 5 -9.26 -0.18 -5.35
CA LEU A 5 -9.26 0.23 -3.95
C LEU A 5 -7.81 0.25 -3.41
N PHE A 6 -7.32 1.42 -3.06
CA PHE A 6 -6.06 1.61 -2.33
C PHE A 6 -6.36 1.63 -0.83
N PHE A 7 -5.98 0.59 -0.13
CA PHE A 7 -6.25 0.40 1.28
C PHE A 7 -4.95 0.43 2.08
N GLY A 8 -4.79 1.44 2.95
CA GLY A 8 -3.54 1.65 3.64
C GLY A 8 -3.61 2.66 4.79
N ASN A 9 -2.45 3.12 5.21
CA ASN A 9 -2.30 4.07 6.31
C ASN A 9 -2.11 5.52 5.81
N SER A 10 -1.33 6.34 6.54
CA SER A 10 -1.00 7.72 6.20
C SER A 10 -0.28 7.87 4.86
N LEU A 11 0.51 6.87 4.46
CA LEU A 11 1.21 6.86 3.18
C LEU A 11 0.22 6.73 2.00
N THR A 12 -0.86 5.97 2.18
CA THR A 12 -1.95 5.88 1.20
C THR A 12 -2.85 7.12 1.26
N ALA A 13 -3.17 7.60 2.46
CA ALA A 13 -4.00 8.80 2.65
C ALA A 13 -3.37 10.07 2.04
N GLY A 14 -2.06 10.14 1.96
CA GLY A 14 -1.35 11.36 1.55
C GLY A 14 -1.21 12.37 2.69
N TYR A 15 -0.88 11.89 3.90
CA TYR A 15 -0.72 12.74 5.08
C TYR A 15 0.30 13.87 4.83
N GLY A 16 -0.07 15.07 5.26
CA GLY A 16 0.79 16.26 5.19
C GLY A 16 0.89 16.93 3.83
N LEU A 17 0.27 16.37 2.79
CA LEU A 17 0.15 17.02 1.49
C LEU A 17 -0.83 18.21 1.55
N ARG A 18 -0.56 19.23 0.74
CA ARG A 18 -1.49 20.37 0.61
C ARG A 18 -2.82 19.96 -0.02
N ASN A 19 -2.75 19.07 -1.01
CA ASN A 19 -3.93 18.55 -1.68
C ASN A 19 -3.74 17.04 -1.99
N ALA A 20 -4.10 16.19 -1.02
CA ALA A 20 -3.98 14.74 -1.15
C ALA A 20 -4.81 14.16 -2.32
N HIS A 21 -5.91 14.85 -2.72
CA HIS A 21 -6.76 14.41 -3.84
C HIS A 21 -6.07 14.49 -5.20
N ILE A 22 -4.95 15.19 -5.33
CA ILE A 22 -4.17 15.26 -6.57
C ILE A 22 -2.70 14.88 -6.38
N GLU A 23 -2.18 14.87 -5.15
CA GLU A 23 -0.76 14.70 -4.85
C GLU A 23 -0.43 13.35 -4.25
N SER A 24 -1.38 12.65 -3.60
CA SER A 24 -1.15 11.30 -3.06
C SER A 24 -0.85 10.29 -4.16
N TYR A 25 -0.15 9.18 -3.83
CA TYR A 25 0.15 8.20 -4.87
C TYR A 25 -1.11 7.57 -5.50
N PRO A 26 -2.22 7.30 -4.77
CA PRO A 26 -3.45 6.86 -5.43
C PRO A 26 -3.98 7.87 -6.45
N ALA A 27 -3.98 9.16 -6.12
CA ALA A 27 -4.42 10.21 -7.03
C ALA A 27 -3.51 10.33 -8.26
N ARG A 28 -2.19 10.17 -8.09
CA ARG A 28 -1.26 10.15 -9.22
C ARG A 28 -1.39 8.89 -10.08
N ILE A 29 -1.75 7.76 -9.49
CA ILE A 29 -2.13 6.56 -10.26
C ILE A 29 -3.41 6.82 -11.06
N GLU A 30 -4.41 7.49 -10.47
CA GLU A 30 -5.62 7.88 -11.19
C GLU A 30 -5.33 8.77 -12.41
N GLN A 31 -4.42 9.74 -12.28
CA GLN A 31 -3.96 10.56 -13.40
C GLN A 31 -3.35 9.70 -14.53
N LYS A 32 -2.57 8.66 -14.19
CA LYS A 32 -2.00 7.73 -15.17
C LYS A 32 -3.05 6.83 -15.81
N VAL A 33 -4.02 6.34 -15.03
CA VAL A 33 -5.19 5.58 -15.51
C VAL A 33 -5.95 6.40 -16.56
N ASN A 34 -6.23 7.67 -16.24
CA ASN A 34 -6.95 8.58 -17.13
C ASN A 34 -6.14 8.92 -18.40
N ALA A 35 -4.83 9.13 -18.26
CA ALA A 35 -3.95 9.42 -19.39
C ALA A 35 -3.84 8.25 -20.39
N GLU A 36 -3.97 7.00 -19.93
CA GLU A 36 -4.02 5.81 -20.77
C GLU A 36 -5.46 5.40 -21.16
N HIS A 37 -6.47 6.22 -20.85
CA HIS A 37 -7.89 5.98 -21.15
C HIS A 37 -8.40 4.62 -20.62
N LEU A 38 -7.89 4.15 -19.49
CA LEU A 38 -8.32 2.90 -18.86
C LEU A 38 -9.63 3.12 -18.09
N ASP A 39 -10.60 2.20 -18.22
CA ASP A 39 -11.93 2.31 -17.61
C ASP A 39 -11.94 1.87 -16.13
N TYR A 40 -11.19 2.62 -15.30
CA TYR A 40 -11.10 2.40 -13.85
C TYR A 40 -11.28 3.69 -13.06
N SER A 41 -11.96 3.58 -11.93
CA SER A 41 -12.01 4.59 -10.86
C SER A 41 -11.02 4.23 -9.74
N VAL A 42 -10.44 5.23 -9.11
CA VAL A 42 -9.53 5.05 -7.96
C VAL A 42 -10.25 5.46 -6.67
N ILE A 43 -10.18 4.59 -5.67
CA ILE A 43 -10.72 4.82 -4.33
C ILE A 43 -9.56 4.84 -3.35
N ASN A 44 -9.34 5.99 -2.70
CA ASN A 44 -8.34 6.12 -1.65
C ASN A 44 -8.97 5.84 -0.28
N ALA A 45 -8.64 4.69 0.29
CA ALA A 45 -9.07 4.23 1.62
C ALA A 45 -7.92 4.26 2.65
N GLY A 46 -7.01 5.22 2.52
CA GLY A 46 -5.95 5.47 3.49
C GLY A 46 -6.49 6.07 4.78
N LEU A 47 -5.96 5.63 5.92
CA LEU A 47 -6.27 6.17 7.25
C LEU A 47 -5.00 6.40 8.06
N SER A 48 -4.68 7.66 8.34
CA SER A 48 -3.46 8.02 9.07
C SER A 48 -3.39 7.35 10.43
N GLY A 49 -2.21 6.81 10.77
CA GLY A 49 -1.97 6.08 12.02
C GLY A 49 -2.48 4.64 12.04
N ASP A 50 -3.10 4.16 10.96
CA ASP A 50 -3.66 2.81 10.92
C ASP A 50 -2.59 1.71 10.98
N THR A 51 -2.86 0.68 11.76
CA THR A 51 -2.05 -0.55 11.87
C THR A 51 -2.68 -1.68 11.06
N SER A 52 -1.98 -2.79 10.94
CA SER A 52 -2.55 -4.00 10.33
C SER A 52 -3.83 -4.47 11.04
N SER A 53 -3.89 -4.34 12.38
CA SER A 53 -5.09 -4.66 13.18
C SER A 53 -6.23 -3.68 12.91
N GLY A 54 -5.95 -2.38 12.85
CA GLY A 54 -6.94 -1.36 12.50
C GLY A 54 -7.52 -1.59 11.11
N GLY A 55 -6.66 -1.87 10.13
CA GLY A 55 -7.08 -2.25 8.79
C GLY A 55 -7.99 -3.48 8.77
N LEU A 56 -7.63 -4.54 9.51
CA LEU A 56 -8.45 -5.76 9.61
C LEU A 56 -9.85 -5.50 10.18
N ASN A 57 -9.96 -4.55 11.12
CA ASN A 57 -11.24 -4.19 11.72
C ASN A 57 -12.14 -3.40 10.78
N ARG A 58 -11.56 -2.54 9.90
CA ARG A 58 -12.35 -1.66 9.03
C ARG A 58 -12.53 -2.16 7.59
N ILE A 59 -11.84 -3.21 7.16
CA ILE A 59 -11.89 -3.66 5.76
C ILE A 59 -13.31 -3.98 5.29
N ASN A 60 -14.18 -4.52 6.16
CA ASN A 60 -15.54 -4.90 5.80
C ASN A 60 -16.38 -3.73 5.26
N TYR A 61 -16.14 -2.50 5.76
CA TYR A 61 -16.79 -1.30 5.24
C TYR A 61 -16.40 -1.06 3.78
N TRP A 62 -15.12 -1.12 3.47
CA TRP A 62 -14.60 -0.82 2.13
C TRP A 62 -14.94 -1.87 1.08
N ILE A 63 -15.00 -3.13 1.47
CA ILE A 63 -15.40 -4.22 0.58
C ILE A 63 -16.94 -4.34 0.44
N SER A 64 -17.75 -3.44 0.99
CA SER A 64 -19.20 -3.40 0.73
C SER A 64 -19.52 -2.92 -0.69
N GLN A 65 -18.62 -2.21 -1.35
CA GLN A 65 -18.71 -1.77 -2.74
C GLN A 65 -17.92 -2.69 -3.68
N SER A 66 -18.20 -2.65 -4.98
CA SER A 66 -17.50 -3.47 -5.98
C SER A 66 -16.01 -3.12 -6.05
N ILE A 67 -15.14 -4.13 -6.10
CA ILE A 67 -13.69 -3.98 -6.21
C ILE A 67 -13.16 -4.96 -7.26
N ASP A 68 -12.44 -4.45 -8.25
CA ASP A 68 -11.79 -5.23 -9.30
C ASP A 68 -10.28 -5.39 -9.04
N VAL A 69 -9.67 -4.36 -8.46
CA VAL A 69 -8.26 -4.36 -8.05
C VAL A 69 -8.13 -3.87 -6.61
N PHE A 70 -7.40 -4.61 -5.79
CA PHE A 70 -7.13 -4.28 -4.39
C PHE A 70 -5.64 -4.05 -4.17
N VAL A 71 -5.28 -2.88 -3.67
CA VAL A 71 -3.90 -2.49 -3.36
C VAL A 71 -3.77 -2.33 -1.85
N LEU A 72 -2.97 -3.19 -1.21
CA LEU A 72 -2.78 -3.20 0.25
C LEU A 72 -1.43 -2.56 0.63
N GLU A 73 -1.48 -1.54 1.48
CA GLU A 73 -0.32 -0.83 2.03
C GLU A 73 -0.52 -0.64 3.53
N LEU A 74 0.04 -1.49 4.38
CA LEU A 74 0.02 -1.39 5.84
C LEU A 74 1.27 -2.06 6.44
N GLY A 75 1.62 -1.67 7.67
CA GLY A 75 2.66 -2.30 8.46
C GLY A 75 3.70 -1.34 9.03
N ILE A 76 3.89 -0.14 8.48
CA ILE A 76 4.87 0.82 9.03
C ILE A 76 4.49 1.23 10.47
N ASN A 77 3.21 1.43 10.77
CA ASN A 77 2.75 1.76 12.11
C ASN A 77 2.88 0.58 13.09
N ASP A 78 2.84 -0.64 12.58
CA ASP A 78 3.12 -1.84 13.37
C ASP A 78 4.59 -1.84 13.82
N ILE A 79 5.52 -1.49 12.91
CA ILE A 79 6.95 -1.32 13.25
C ILE A 79 7.14 -0.25 14.32
N ILE A 80 6.59 0.94 14.09
CA ILE A 80 6.73 2.10 14.99
C ILE A 80 6.20 1.75 16.40
N ARG A 81 5.12 0.99 16.46
CA ARG A 81 4.50 0.54 17.73
C ARG A 81 5.07 -0.77 18.25
N ARG A 82 6.12 -1.31 17.63
CA ARG A 82 6.79 -2.57 18.02
C ARG A 82 5.82 -3.76 18.11
N ILE A 83 4.83 -3.79 17.24
CA ILE A 83 3.91 -4.95 17.14
C ILE A 83 4.69 -6.14 16.60
N PRO A 84 4.55 -7.32 17.19
CA PRO A 84 5.25 -8.51 16.73
C PRO A 84 4.97 -8.81 15.25
N PRO A 85 6.01 -9.11 14.43
CA PRO A 85 5.86 -9.36 12.99
C PRO A 85 4.81 -10.44 12.66
N GLN A 86 4.68 -11.46 13.51
CA GLN A 86 3.69 -12.52 13.34
C GLN A 86 2.25 -12.00 13.44
N ASN A 87 1.99 -10.99 14.28
CA ASN A 87 0.68 -10.36 14.40
C ASN A 87 0.38 -9.52 13.15
N THR A 88 1.36 -8.74 12.68
CA THR A 88 1.25 -7.98 11.43
C THR A 88 0.93 -8.92 10.28
N GLN A 89 1.69 -10.01 10.12
CA GLN A 89 1.47 -11.00 9.06
C GLN A 89 0.07 -11.61 9.12
N ARG A 90 -0.39 -12.02 10.32
CA ARG A 90 -1.73 -12.60 10.52
C ARG A 90 -2.84 -11.62 10.16
N ASN A 91 -2.70 -10.36 10.56
CA ASN A 91 -3.69 -9.34 10.28
C ASN A 91 -3.77 -9.01 8.77
N LEU A 92 -2.62 -8.87 8.10
CA LEU A 92 -2.56 -8.65 6.65
C LEU A 92 -3.17 -9.84 5.89
N GLN A 93 -2.87 -11.08 6.30
CA GLN A 93 -3.51 -12.27 5.71
C GLN A 93 -5.02 -12.23 5.92
N GLY A 94 -5.49 -11.88 7.13
CA GLY A 94 -6.93 -11.76 7.40
C GLY A 94 -7.64 -10.71 6.55
N ILE A 95 -6.96 -9.60 6.20
CA ILE A 95 -7.48 -8.61 5.24
C ILE A 95 -7.61 -9.25 3.85
N ILE A 96 -6.56 -9.91 3.39
CA ILE A 96 -6.51 -10.58 2.09
C ILE A 96 -7.61 -11.63 1.99
N ASP A 97 -7.79 -12.45 3.02
CA ASP A 97 -8.80 -13.51 3.06
C ASP A 97 -10.22 -12.94 2.94
N LYS A 98 -10.52 -11.86 3.66
CA LYS A 98 -11.84 -11.20 3.57
C LYS A 98 -12.11 -10.64 2.18
N VAL A 99 -11.11 -10.02 1.55
CA VAL A 99 -11.22 -9.49 0.19
C VAL A 99 -11.45 -10.62 -0.82
N LYS A 100 -10.64 -11.68 -0.77
CA LYS A 100 -10.77 -12.85 -1.67
C LYS A 100 -12.07 -13.61 -1.47
N ALA A 101 -12.54 -13.76 -0.23
CA ALA A 101 -13.81 -14.41 0.08
C ALA A 101 -14.99 -13.69 -0.57
N LYS A 102 -14.94 -12.36 -0.64
CA LYS A 102 -15.99 -11.56 -1.25
C LYS A 102 -15.83 -11.40 -2.76
N TYR A 103 -14.59 -11.30 -3.25
CA TYR A 103 -14.24 -11.10 -4.65
C TYR A 103 -13.21 -12.15 -5.10
N PRO A 104 -13.63 -13.38 -5.45
CA PRO A 104 -12.71 -14.48 -5.77
C PRO A 104 -11.76 -14.20 -6.95
N HIS A 105 -12.15 -13.27 -7.85
CA HIS A 105 -11.38 -12.90 -9.05
C HIS A 105 -10.67 -11.55 -8.92
N VAL A 106 -10.64 -10.94 -7.71
CA VAL A 106 -9.97 -9.66 -7.49
C VAL A 106 -8.48 -9.79 -7.78
N LYS A 107 -7.96 -8.84 -8.55
CA LYS A 107 -6.52 -8.73 -8.76
C LYS A 107 -5.91 -7.93 -7.61
N MET A 108 -4.75 -8.37 -7.11
CA MET A 108 -4.21 -7.77 -5.89
C MET A 108 -2.73 -7.38 -6.03
N ALA A 109 -2.38 -6.22 -5.46
CA ALA A 109 -1.00 -5.80 -5.23
C ALA A 109 -0.75 -5.57 -3.74
N LEU A 110 0.47 -5.88 -3.31
CA LEU A 110 0.96 -5.66 -1.95
C LEU A 110 2.15 -4.71 -1.99
N MET A 111 2.02 -3.60 -1.26
CA MET A 111 3.07 -2.60 -1.10
C MET A 111 3.96 -3.02 0.07
N GLY A 112 5.15 -3.53 -0.24
CA GLY A 112 6.09 -4.03 0.75
C GLY A 112 6.77 -2.91 1.52
N MET A 113 7.00 -3.15 2.81
CA MET A 113 7.81 -2.31 3.69
C MET A 113 9.09 -3.05 4.06
N GLN A 114 10.18 -2.30 4.19
CA GLN A 114 11.46 -2.85 4.60
C GLN A 114 12.08 -2.01 5.71
N LEU A 115 12.62 -2.70 6.70
CA LEU A 115 13.52 -2.10 7.68
C LEU A 115 14.92 -2.05 7.08
N PRO A 116 15.66 -0.93 7.26
CA PRO A 116 17.05 -0.85 6.81
C PRO A 116 17.90 -1.96 7.42
N GLY A 117 18.67 -2.66 6.58
CA GLY A 117 19.52 -3.77 6.98
C GLY A 117 20.83 -3.37 7.71
N ILE A 118 20.91 -2.14 8.23
CA ILE A 118 22.14 -1.60 8.87
C ILE A 118 22.51 -2.38 10.14
N ILE A 119 21.51 -2.92 10.82
CA ILE A 119 21.71 -3.79 12.00
C ILE A 119 20.91 -5.05 11.79
N PRO A 120 21.54 -6.20 11.52
CA PRO A 120 20.83 -7.48 11.45
C PRO A 120 20.14 -7.75 12.79
N SER A 121 18.82 -7.86 12.77
CA SER A 121 18.05 -8.26 13.95
C SER A 121 17.01 -9.31 13.54
N PRO A 122 16.70 -10.27 14.43
CA PRO A 122 15.65 -11.25 14.18
C PRO A 122 14.30 -10.58 13.85
N PHE A 123 13.99 -9.45 14.48
CA PHE A 123 12.78 -8.67 14.20
C PHE A 123 12.78 -8.12 12.78
N ALA A 124 13.87 -7.46 12.34
CA ALA A 124 13.96 -6.91 10.99
C ALA A 124 13.86 -8.00 9.93
N SER A 125 14.55 -9.13 10.14
CA SER A 125 14.49 -10.27 9.22
C SER A 125 13.07 -10.84 9.11
N GLN A 126 12.40 -11.05 10.23
CA GLN A 126 11.02 -11.54 10.25
C GLN A 126 10.06 -10.55 9.58
N PHE A 127 10.18 -9.24 9.91
CA PHE A 127 9.34 -8.21 9.33
C PHE A 127 9.52 -8.12 7.80
N ASN A 128 10.77 -8.07 7.34
CA ASN A 128 11.08 -7.99 5.90
C ASN A 128 10.59 -9.22 5.12
N GLY A 129 10.45 -10.37 5.79
CA GLY A 129 9.92 -11.60 5.22
C GLY A 129 8.40 -11.64 5.04
N ILE A 130 7.63 -10.77 5.72
CA ILE A 130 6.16 -10.79 5.71
C ILE A 130 5.61 -10.63 4.27
N TYR A 131 6.03 -9.58 3.59
CA TYR A 131 5.44 -9.19 2.31
C TYR A 131 5.71 -10.20 1.19
N PRO A 132 6.95 -10.68 0.97
CA PRO A 132 7.19 -11.71 -0.04
C PRO A 132 6.47 -13.02 0.30
N THR A 133 6.37 -13.38 1.58
CA THR A 133 5.62 -14.58 2.00
C THR A 133 4.14 -14.46 1.66
N LEU A 134 3.50 -13.34 2.02
CA LEU A 134 2.09 -13.09 1.75
C LEU A 134 1.82 -12.98 0.24
N ALA A 135 2.64 -12.25 -0.49
CA ALA A 135 2.47 -12.07 -1.93
C ALA A 135 2.54 -13.40 -2.68
N ASN A 136 3.52 -14.24 -2.34
CA ASN A 136 3.68 -15.57 -2.94
C ASN A 136 2.50 -16.50 -2.60
N ALA A 137 2.14 -16.59 -1.32
CA ALA A 137 1.03 -17.45 -0.87
C ALA A 137 -0.33 -17.06 -1.47
N ASN A 138 -0.53 -15.77 -1.78
CA ASN A 138 -1.79 -15.24 -2.26
C ASN A 138 -1.78 -14.84 -3.74
N GLN A 139 -0.69 -15.10 -4.49
CA GLN A 139 -0.54 -14.75 -5.91
C GLN A 139 -0.74 -13.24 -6.18
N MET A 140 -0.22 -12.41 -5.27
CA MET A 140 -0.29 -10.96 -5.38
C MET A 140 0.92 -10.41 -6.11
N VAL A 141 0.73 -9.32 -6.86
CA VAL A 141 1.84 -8.52 -7.37
C VAL A 141 2.51 -7.82 -6.19
N LEU A 142 3.83 -8.02 -6.02
CA LEU A 142 4.59 -7.42 -4.93
C LEU A 142 5.43 -6.23 -5.42
N VAL A 143 5.18 -5.05 -4.86
CA VAL A 143 6.13 -3.95 -4.85
C VAL A 143 7.04 -4.14 -3.64
N ARG A 144 8.28 -4.61 -3.86
CA ARG A 144 9.16 -5.08 -2.76
C ARG A 144 9.42 -4.05 -1.69
N PHE A 145 9.73 -2.82 -2.09
CA PHE A 145 9.89 -1.69 -1.17
C PHE A 145 9.16 -0.47 -1.70
N PHE A 146 8.01 -0.18 -1.10
CA PHE A 146 7.12 0.91 -1.51
C PHE A 146 7.81 2.29 -1.52
N LEU A 147 8.67 2.56 -0.52
CA LEU A 147 9.38 3.83 -0.37
C LEU A 147 10.77 3.84 -1.05
N GLU A 148 11.05 2.88 -1.93
CA GLU A 148 12.33 2.83 -2.63
C GLU A 148 12.58 4.10 -3.44
N GLY A 149 13.78 4.67 -3.26
CA GLY A 149 14.19 5.91 -3.91
C GLY A 149 13.68 7.19 -3.24
N VAL A 150 12.86 7.08 -2.18
CA VAL A 150 12.30 8.20 -1.41
C VAL A 150 12.74 8.16 0.05
N ALA A 151 12.69 7.00 0.68
CA ALA A 151 13.08 6.84 2.08
C ALA A 151 14.47 7.41 2.36
N GLY A 152 14.59 8.22 3.43
CA GLY A 152 15.84 8.84 3.86
C GLY A 152 16.33 10.03 3.03
N LYS A 153 15.61 10.46 1.99
CA LYS A 153 15.95 11.64 1.17
C LYS A 153 15.18 12.85 1.64
N ALA A 154 15.82 13.77 2.35
CA ALA A 154 15.18 14.94 2.93
C ALA A 154 14.35 15.78 1.93
N HIS A 155 14.84 15.95 0.69
CA HIS A 155 14.16 16.73 -0.35
C HIS A 155 12.89 16.04 -0.91
N LEU A 156 12.67 14.75 -0.63
CA LEU A 156 11.50 13.98 -1.06
C LEU A 156 10.53 13.66 0.09
N ASN A 157 10.87 14.06 1.31
CA ASN A 157 10.08 13.80 2.50
C ASN A 157 9.68 15.08 3.22
N LEU A 158 8.65 15.01 4.04
CA LEU A 158 8.29 16.03 4.99
C LEU A 158 9.36 16.13 6.10
N PRO A 159 9.36 17.20 6.92
CA PRO A 159 10.32 17.36 8.01
C PRO A 159 10.36 16.23 9.03
N ASP A 160 9.31 15.41 9.11
CA ASP A 160 9.26 14.24 10.00
C ASP A 160 10.13 13.07 9.52
N GLY A 161 10.65 13.13 8.28
CA GLY A 161 11.52 12.12 7.68
C GLY A 161 10.83 10.79 7.35
N LEU A 162 9.52 10.68 7.59
CA LEU A 162 8.72 9.47 7.39
C LEU A 162 7.77 9.58 6.20
N HIS A 163 7.08 10.71 6.08
CA HIS A 163 6.06 10.90 5.05
C HIS A 163 6.66 11.59 3.82
N PRO A 164 6.42 11.06 2.61
CA PRO A 164 6.83 11.72 1.38
C PRO A 164 6.12 13.08 1.20
N ASN A 165 6.81 14.05 0.62
CA ASN A 165 6.19 15.25 0.10
C ASN A 165 5.61 15.00 -1.31
N ALA A 166 5.06 16.03 -1.96
CA ALA A 166 4.43 15.90 -3.29
C ALA A 166 5.39 15.33 -4.36
N GLU A 167 6.67 15.70 -4.32
CA GLU A 167 7.70 15.15 -5.24
C GLU A 167 8.04 13.70 -4.89
N GLY A 168 8.12 13.36 -3.61
CA GLY A 168 8.31 11.98 -3.16
C GLY A 168 7.16 11.07 -3.62
N TYR A 169 5.93 11.52 -3.51
CA TYR A 169 4.76 10.77 -4.00
C TYR A 169 4.74 10.60 -5.52
N LYS A 170 5.28 11.56 -6.27
CA LYS A 170 5.46 11.42 -7.72
C LYS A 170 6.44 10.28 -8.04
N VAL A 171 7.59 10.25 -7.37
CA VAL A 171 8.57 9.16 -7.52
C VAL A 171 7.95 7.81 -7.17
N ILE A 172 7.21 7.73 -6.06
CA ILE A 172 6.50 6.50 -5.65
C ILE A 172 5.51 6.06 -6.73
N ALA A 173 4.65 6.96 -7.20
CA ALA A 173 3.65 6.64 -8.21
C ALA A 173 4.29 6.13 -9.51
N ASP A 174 5.40 6.72 -9.95
CA ASP A 174 6.11 6.28 -11.15
C ASP A 174 6.71 4.88 -10.98
N LYS A 175 7.22 4.55 -9.79
CA LYS A 175 7.75 3.21 -9.48
C LYS A 175 6.66 2.14 -9.32
N VAL A 176 5.54 2.50 -8.75
CA VAL A 176 4.41 1.58 -8.49
C VAL A 176 3.59 1.33 -9.76
N TRP A 177 3.56 2.32 -10.67
CA TRP A 177 2.72 2.27 -11.88
C TRP A 177 2.86 1.00 -12.71
N PRO A 178 4.06 0.51 -13.07
CA PRO A 178 4.18 -0.72 -13.86
C PRO A 178 3.50 -1.93 -13.22
N ALA A 179 3.60 -2.06 -11.89
CA ALA A 179 2.97 -3.14 -11.14
C ALA A 179 1.44 -3.03 -11.16
N ILE A 180 0.90 -1.83 -10.95
CA ILE A 180 -0.56 -1.59 -10.99
C ILE A 180 -1.06 -1.74 -12.42
N ARG A 181 -0.41 -1.10 -13.41
CA ARG A 181 -0.80 -1.18 -14.82
C ARG A 181 -0.92 -2.62 -15.32
N GLY A 182 0.00 -3.50 -14.92
CA GLY A 182 -0.05 -4.93 -15.25
C GLY A 182 -1.31 -5.64 -14.74
N LEU A 183 -1.96 -5.13 -13.69
CA LEU A 183 -3.24 -5.66 -13.21
C LEU A 183 -4.44 -5.13 -14.00
N LEU A 184 -4.31 -3.98 -14.69
CA LEU A 184 -5.42 -3.32 -15.37
C LEU A 184 -5.62 -3.78 -16.82
N VAL A 185 -4.54 -4.15 -17.50
CA VAL A 185 -4.52 -4.41 -18.95
C VAL A 185 -4.54 -5.90 -19.35
N VAL A 186 -4.90 -6.78 -18.44
CA VAL A 186 -5.00 -8.24 -18.68
C VAL A 186 -6.45 -8.67 -18.74
#